data_204e54987bf5cbeb2fd079e4032fe03b
#
_entry.id   204e54987bf5cbeb2fd079e4032fe03b
#
_cell.length_a   1.000
_cell.length_b   1.000
_cell.length_c   1.000
_cell.angle_alpha   90.00
_cell.angle_beta   90.00
_cell.angle_gamma   90.00
#
_symmetry.space_group_name_H-M   'P 1'
#
loop_
_entity.id
_entity.type
_entity.pdbx_description
1 polymer ?
#
loop_
_entity_poly.entity_id
_entity_poly.type
_entity_poly.pdbx_seq_one_letter_code
_entity_poly.pdbx_strand_id
1 'polypeptide(L)'
;MSKQAIQLSDHFTVSRLLRFVVPCIGTMLFTSIYGIVDGLCVSNFVGKTAFAAVNLIMPLPMLIGTVGFMLGTGGSAIVAITLGEGDKKRADSYFSLFLTVALAVGAALAVLGLVILRPVAVLLGAKGEMLEYALRYGRILLVSVPTFILQNMFQSFFVTAEKPNLGFAVTVGAGVTNMVLDVVLVGLLGWSVEGAAIATFISQIVGGVLPVFYFLNRNNTSRLHLKRPLYNGRVLWKACVNGSSELMTNLSMSLVNILYNYQLLRFAGEDGVAAYGVIMYAAFLFVAVFVGYSVGSAPIVGYHYGARNRSEVHNLYGMSLRLIGEMAVVLTIGAMFLIPQVARFFVGYDPELLVLTTRAFRLYGLSFLIMGYNIYASSFFTALGDGITSALISFLRTLLFQVAAVLVLPELLGIDGVWLAVTAAELASLAVSFTMFRQKDRIFHYRSE
;
A
#
# COMPACT_ATOMS: atom_id res chain seq x y z
N MET A 1 10.14 6.71 34.40
CA MET A 1 8.72 6.87 34.04
C MET A 1 8.42 5.92 32.89
N SER A 2 7.67 4.84 33.12
CA SER A 2 7.19 3.95 32.05
C SER A 2 6.28 4.76 31.14
N LYS A 3 6.67 4.92 29.86
CA LYS A 3 5.80 5.57 28.85
C LYS A 3 4.52 4.73 28.76
N GLN A 4 3.41 5.23 29.29
CA GLN A 4 2.10 4.61 29.12
C GLN A 4 1.85 4.35 27.64
N ALA A 5 1.46 3.11 27.32
CA ALA A 5 1.11 2.74 25.95
C ALA A 5 -0.09 3.58 25.48
N ILE A 6 -0.01 4.16 24.28
CA ILE A 6 -1.09 4.95 23.70
C ILE A 6 -2.22 3.99 23.32
N GLN A 7 -3.43 4.28 23.77
CA GLN A 7 -4.65 3.52 23.46
C GLN A 7 -5.52 4.24 22.45
N LEU A 8 -6.32 3.50 21.68
CA LEU A 8 -7.28 4.10 20.73
C LEU A 8 -8.31 4.98 21.40
N SER A 9 -8.61 4.73 22.69
CA SER A 9 -9.58 5.49 23.50
C SER A 9 -9.06 6.81 24.06
N ASP A 10 -7.75 7.09 23.90
CA ASP A 10 -7.14 8.30 24.44
C ASP A 10 -7.61 9.54 23.68
N HIS A 11 -7.54 10.70 24.36
CA HIS A 11 -7.58 11.99 23.66
C HIS A 11 -6.25 12.22 22.93
N PHE A 12 -6.33 12.58 21.64
CA PHE A 12 -5.17 12.77 20.80
C PHE A 12 -4.79 14.25 20.65
N THR A 13 -3.57 14.55 21.09
CA THR A 13 -2.85 15.75 20.70
C THR A 13 -1.97 15.45 19.49
N VAL A 14 -1.46 16.49 18.79
CA VAL A 14 -0.54 16.35 17.65
C VAL A 14 0.64 15.41 18.00
N SER A 15 1.28 15.64 19.14
CA SER A 15 2.43 14.84 19.57
C SER A 15 2.07 13.36 19.84
N ARG A 16 0.89 13.12 20.42
CA ARG A 16 0.43 11.76 20.71
C ARG A 16 0.04 11.02 19.43
N LEU A 17 -0.64 11.71 18.51
CA LEU A 17 -1.00 11.17 17.20
C LEU A 17 0.25 10.82 16.38
N LEU A 18 1.20 11.75 16.26
CA LEU A 18 2.44 11.48 15.54
C LEU A 18 3.22 10.32 16.15
N ARG A 19 3.32 10.24 17.48
CA ARG A 19 4.00 9.12 18.15
C ARG A 19 3.35 7.77 17.85
N PHE A 20 2.04 7.73 17.68
CA PHE A 20 1.29 6.52 17.34
C PHE A 20 1.45 6.15 15.85
N VAL A 21 1.45 7.15 14.97
CA VAL A 21 1.44 6.96 13.50
C VAL A 21 2.84 6.79 12.91
N VAL A 22 3.89 7.39 13.51
CA VAL A 22 5.28 7.30 13.00
C VAL A 22 5.75 5.85 12.74
N PRO A 23 5.48 4.86 13.60
CA PRO A 23 5.82 3.47 13.29
C PRO A 23 5.12 2.95 12.02
N CYS A 24 3.88 3.39 11.75
CA CYS A 24 3.15 3.02 10.53
C CYS A 24 3.79 3.64 9.28
N ILE A 25 4.20 4.91 9.37
CA ILE A 25 4.98 5.57 8.32
C ILE A 25 6.30 4.82 8.10
N GLY A 26 7.00 4.48 9.17
CA GLY A 26 8.22 3.66 9.12
C GLY A 26 8.01 2.32 8.44
N THR A 27 6.89 1.64 8.73
CA THR A 27 6.50 0.38 8.07
C THR A 27 6.38 0.55 6.56
N MET A 28 5.66 1.58 6.09
CA MET A 28 5.46 1.82 4.66
C MET A 28 6.76 2.23 3.96
N LEU A 29 7.56 3.11 4.58
CA LEU A 29 8.87 3.50 4.05
C LEU A 29 9.81 2.29 3.94
N PHE A 30 9.90 1.48 4.99
CA PHE A 30 10.75 0.30 4.98
C PHE A 30 10.30 -0.72 3.93
N THR A 31 8.98 -0.94 3.78
CA THR A 31 8.41 -1.80 2.74
C THR A 31 8.81 -1.33 1.34
N SER A 32 8.78 -0.01 1.09
CA SER A 32 9.20 0.55 -0.19
C SER A 32 10.71 0.35 -0.44
N ILE A 33 11.53 0.55 0.59
CA ILE A 33 12.99 0.39 0.48
C ILE A 33 13.38 -1.07 0.24
N TYR A 34 12.83 -2.00 1.01
CA TYR A 34 13.22 -3.40 0.84
C TYR A 34 12.76 -3.95 -0.51
N GLY A 35 11.62 -3.52 -1.03
CA GLY A 35 11.17 -3.88 -2.38
C GLY A 35 12.12 -3.42 -3.49
N ILE A 36 12.75 -2.23 -3.34
CA ILE A 36 13.79 -1.76 -4.24
C ILE A 36 15.05 -2.64 -4.13
N VAL A 37 15.47 -2.98 -2.91
CA VAL A 37 16.65 -3.81 -2.66
C VAL A 37 16.47 -5.22 -3.21
N ASP A 38 15.31 -5.85 -3.00
CA ASP A 38 14.95 -7.17 -3.56
C ASP A 38 15.08 -7.17 -5.10
N GLY A 39 14.47 -6.17 -5.76
CA GLY A 39 14.59 -6.01 -7.21
C GLY A 39 16.03 -5.86 -7.69
N LEU A 40 16.87 -5.11 -6.97
CA LEU A 40 18.30 -4.96 -7.27
C LEU A 40 19.07 -6.28 -7.08
N CYS A 41 18.79 -7.03 -6.02
CA CYS A 41 19.41 -8.33 -5.78
C CYS A 41 19.08 -9.31 -6.92
N VAL A 42 17.81 -9.43 -7.29
CA VAL A 42 17.39 -10.30 -8.40
C VAL A 42 18.07 -9.88 -9.72
N SER A 43 18.07 -8.58 -10.04
CA SER A 43 18.64 -8.09 -11.30
C SER A 43 20.15 -8.36 -11.43
N ASN A 44 20.90 -8.24 -10.34
CA ASN A 44 22.36 -8.38 -10.35
C ASN A 44 22.86 -9.83 -10.30
N PHE A 45 22.12 -10.72 -9.60
CA PHE A 45 22.61 -12.08 -9.34
C PHE A 45 21.99 -13.15 -10.24
N VAL A 46 20.78 -12.92 -10.80
CA VAL A 46 20.02 -13.99 -11.50
C VAL A 46 20.23 -13.97 -13.02
N GLY A 47 20.64 -12.83 -13.58
CA GLY A 47 20.84 -12.66 -15.02
C GLY A 47 19.60 -12.12 -15.76
N LYS A 48 19.81 -11.66 -17.00
CA LYS A 48 18.84 -10.86 -17.76
C LYS A 48 17.53 -11.60 -18.06
N THR A 49 17.60 -12.85 -18.54
CA THR A 49 16.43 -13.64 -18.93
C THR A 49 15.58 -13.99 -17.71
N ALA A 50 16.21 -14.38 -16.62
CA ALA A 50 15.56 -14.72 -15.37
C ALA A 50 14.94 -13.49 -14.71
N PHE A 51 15.62 -12.35 -14.70
CA PHE A 51 15.06 -11.08 -14.21
C PHE A 51 13.84 -10.65 -15.02
N ALA A 52 13.88 -10.78 -16.35
CA ALA A 52 12.74 -10.50 -17.21
C ALA A 52 11.54 -11.42 -16.90
N ALA A 53 11.81 -12.72 -16.65
CA ALA A 53 10.77 -13.69 -16.28
C ALA A 53 10.10 -13.34 -14.93
N VAL A 54 10.91 -12.94 -13.93
CA VAL A 54 10.42 -12.49 -12.62
C VAL A 54 9.49 -11.28 -12.78
N ASN A 55 9.94 -10.24 -13.47
CA ASN A 55 9.14 -9.03 -13.69
C ASN A 55 7.83 -9.31 -14.46
N LEU A 56 7.86 -10.24 -15.41
CA LEU A 56 6.69 -10.63 -16.19
C LEU A 56 5.60 -11.29 -15.32
N ILE A 57 5.99 -12.16 -14.37
CA ILE A 57 5.04 -12.94 -13.59
C ILE A 57 4.65 -12.29 -12.25
N MET A 58 5.48 -11.37 -11.73
CA MET A 58 5.26 -10.66 -10.46
C MET A 58 3.87 -10.02 -10.31
N PRO A 59 3.25 -9.41 -11.35
CA PRO A 59 1.92 -8.84 -11.22
C PRO A 59 0.85 -9.84 -10.78
N LEU A 60 0.97 -11.12 -11.13
CA LEU A 60 -0.04 -12.12 -10.79
C LEU A 60 -0.15 -12.38 -9.27
N PRO A 61 0.90 -12.76 -8.53
CA PRO A 61 0.81 -12.91 -7.07
C PRO A 61 0.53 -11.58 -6.37
N MET A 62 1.00 -10.45 -6.89
CA MET A 62 0.71 -9.13 -6.31
C MET A 62 -0.78 -8.80 -6.38
N LEU A 63 -1.44 -8.99 -7.53
CA LEU A 63 -2.87 -8.78 -7.67
C LEU A 63 -3.67 -9.67 -6.72
N ILE A 64 -3.30 -10.94 -6.61
CA ILE A 64 -3.93 -11.87 -5.67
C ILE A 64 -3.73 -11.39 -4.22
N GLY A 65 -2.52 -10.94 -3.88
CA GLY A 65 -2.17 -10.42 -2.55
C GLY A 65 -2.93 -9.17 -2.12
N THR A 66 -3.50 -8.43 -3.08
CA THR A 66 -4.31 -7.23 -2.80
C THR A 66 -5.54 -7.54 -1.93
N VAL A 67 -6.04 -8.77 -1.96
CA VAL A 67 -7.10 -9.24 -1.06
C VAL A 67 -6.71 -9.07 0.41
N GLY A 68 -5.42 -9.21 0.74
CA GLY A 68 -4.90 -8.96 2.09
C GLY A 68 -5.05 -7.50 2.52
N PHE A 69 -4.76 -6.55 1.65
CA PHE A 69 -5.00 -5.14 1.91
C PHE A 69 -6.49 -4.83 2.05
N MET A 70 -7.33 -5.38 1.18
CA MET A 70 -8.78 -5.20 1.24
C MET A 70 -9.35 -5.69 2.57
N LEU A 71 -9.02 -6.90 3.00
CA LEU A 71 -9.47 -7.46 4.28
C LEU A 71 -8.80 -6.76 5.47
N GLY A 72 -7.55 -6.30 5.30
CA GLY A 72 -6.81 -5.55 6.30
C GLY A 72 -7.45 -4.21 6.60
N THR A 73 -7.58 -3.33 5.63
CA THR A 73 -8.13 -1.98 5.82
C THR A 73 -9.63 -2.01 6.12
N GLY A 74 -10.41 -2.76 5.34
CA GLY A 74 -11.85 -2.86 5.54
C GLY A 74 -12.24 -3.59 6.83
N GLY A 75 -11.55 -4.68 7.15
CA GLY A 75 -11.79 -5.46 8.36
C GLY A 75 -11.34 -4.73 9.63
N SER A 76 -10.16 -4.09 9.60
CA SER A 76 -9.63 -3.34 10.76
C SER A 76 -10.50 -2.16 11.11
N ALA A 77 -11.08 -1.46 10.13
CA ALA A 77 -12.03 -0.38 10.37
C ALA A 77 -13.29 -0.87 11.10
N ILE A 78 -13.88 -2.01 10.66
CA ILE A 78 -15.04 -2.60 11.33
C ILE A 78 -14.70 -3.03 12.74
N VAL A 79 -13.53 -3.65 12.95
CA VAL A 79 -13.07 -4.07 14.28
C VAL A 79 -12.83 -2.85 15.18
N ALA A 80 -12.23 -1.77 14.65
CA ALA A 80 -12.01 -0.53 15.41
C ALA A 80 -13.35 0.11 15.84
N ILE A 81 -14.33 0.20 14.96
CA ILE A 81 -15.69 0.68 15.27
C ILE A 81 -16.32 -0.18 16.36
N THR A 82 -16.24 -1.52 16.23
CA THR A 82 -16.82 -2.44 17.21
C THR A 82 -16.12 -2.34 18.57
N LEU A 83 -14.82 -2.08 18.62
CA LEU A 83 -14.09 -1.78 19.86
C LEU A 83 -14.57 -0.47 20.48
N GLY A 84 -14.85 0.54 19.67
CA GLY A 84 -15.43 1.83 20.10
C GLY A 84 -16.84 1.67 20.67
N GLU A 85 -17.66 0.78 20.12
CA GLU A 85 -18.98 0.41 20.65
C GLU A 85 -18.89 -0.30 22.02
N GLY A 86 -17.69 -0.65 22.49
CA GLY A 86 -17.46 -1.33 23.77
C GLY A 86 -17.56 -2.85 23.69
N ASP A 87 -17.85 -3.45 22.55
CA ASP A 87 -18.01 -4.89 22.39
C ASP A 87 -16.71 -5.60 21.97
N LYS A 88 -15.78 -5.73 22.93
CA LYS A 88 -14.50 -6.40 22.72
C LYS A 88 -14.68 -7.86 22.25
N LYS A 89 -15.70 -8.56 22.76
CA LYS A 89 -15.92 -9.97 22.39
C LYS A 89 -16.26 -10.11 20.89
N ARG A 90 -17.11 -9.22 20.38
CA ARG A 90 -17.43 -9.16 18.96
C ARG A 90 -16.25 -8.74 18.11
N ALA A 91 -15.46 -7.75 18.57
CA ALA A 91 -14.26 -7.31 17.87
C ALA A 91 -13.23 -8.44 17.71
N ASP A 92 -12.93 -9.19 18.79
CA ASP A 92 -12.06 -10.36 18.76
C ASP A 92 -12.59 -11.45 17.78
N SER A 93 -13.91 -11.65 17.76
CA SER A 93 -14.57 -12.63 16.89
C SER A 93 -14.51 -12.22 15.41
N TYR A 94 -14.71 -10.94 15.11
CA TYR A 94 -14.59 -10.40 13.75
C TYR A 94 -13.13 -10.44 13.26
N PHE A 95 -12.17 -10.10 14.12
CA PHE A 95 -10.75 -10.26 13.80
C PHE A 95 -10.42 -11.70 13.43
N SER A 96 -10.90 -12.66 14.22
CA SER A 96 -10.72 -14.10 13.96
C SER A 96 -11.42 -14.56 12.68
N LEU A 97 -12.60 -14.01 12.37
CA LEU A 97 -13.32 -14.26 11.12
C LEU A 97 -12.50 -13.80 9.91
N PHE A 98 -12.00 -12.56 9.94
CA PHE A 98 -11.21 -12.02 8.82
C PHE A 98 -9.91 -12.80 8.61
N LEU A 99 -9.24 -13.23 9.68
CA LEU A 99 -8.07 -14.08 9.59
C LEU A 99 -8.38 -15.44 8.94
N THR A 100 -9.47 -16.08 9.38
CA THR A 100 -9.89 -17.40 8.84
C THR A 100 -10.25 -17.28 7.36
N VAL A 101 -10.99 -16.23 6.99
CA VAL A 101 -11.37 -15.97 5.59
C VAL A 101 -10.13 -15.64 4.74
N ALA A 102 -9.20 -14.85 5.26
CA ALA A 102 -7.96 -14.52 4.57
C ALA A 102 -7.14 -15.78 4.24
N LEU A 103 -7.04 -16.72 5.19
CA LEU A 103 -6.38 -18.01 4.98
C LEU A 103 -7.11 -18.87 3.96
N ALA A 104 -8.44 -19.01 4.09
CA ALA A 104 -9.25 -19.84 3.19
C ALA A 104 -9.24 -19.31 1.76
N VAL A 105 -9.47 -17.99 1.59
CA VAL A 105 -9.43 -17.32 0.29
C VAL A 105 -8.01 -17.36 -0.28
N GLY A 106 -6.98 -17.12 0.55
CA GLY A 106 -5.59 -17.22 0.14
C GLY A 106 -5.23 -18.61 -0.40
N ALA A 107 -5.65 -19.67 0.29
CA ALA A 107 -5.43 -21.04 -0.17
C ALA A 107 -6.18 -21.34 -1.49
N ALA A 108 -7.44 -20.91 -1.61
CA ALA A 108 -8.21 -21.07 -2.84
C ALA A 108 -7.58 -20.31 -4.03
N LEU A 109 -7.13 -19.06 -3.80
CA LEU A 109 -6.47 -18.27 -4.82
C LEU A 109 -5.07 -18.78 -5.17
N ALA A 110 -4.34 -19.37 -4.21
CA ALA A 110 -3.09 -20.07 -4.49
C ALA A 110 -3.30 -21.25 -5.45
N VAL A 111 -4.30 -22.09 -5.19
CA VAL A 111 -4.65 -23.22 -6.07
C VAL A 111 -5.08 -22.73 -7.46
N LEU A 112 -5.96 -21.74 -7.52
CA LEU A 112 -6.40 -21.12 -8.78
C LEU A 112 -5.20 -20.53 -9.54
N GLY A 113 -4.35 -19.78 -8.85
CA GLY A 113 -3.15 -19.18 -9.43
C GLY A 113 -2.21 -20.23 -10.02
N LEU A 114 -1.99 -21.36 -9.32
CA LEU A 114 -1.17 -22.46 -9.82
C LEU A 114 -1.73 -23.09 -11.09
N VAL A 115 -3.06 -23.21 -11.19
CA VAL A 115 -3.74 -23.76 -12.39
C VAL A 115 -3.58 -22.81 -13.58
N ILE A 116 -3.75 -21.48 -13.37
CA ILE A 116 -3.69 -20.50 -14.45
C ILE A 116 -2.28 -19.97 -14.73
N LEU A 117 -1.28 -20.30 -13.91
CA LEU A 117 0.08 -19.76 -14.00
C LEU A 117 0.67 -19.91 -15.42
N ARG A 118 0.65 -21.11 -15.97
CA ARG A 118 1.21 -21.39 -17.30
C ARG A 118 0.46 -20.66 -18.43
N PRO A 119 -0.88 -20.73 -18.53
CA PRO A 119 -1.63 -19.92 -19.49
C PRO A 119 -1.35 -18.43 -19.40
N VAL A 120 -1.29 -17.88 -18.17
CA VAL A 120 -1.00 -16.45 -17.96
C VAL A 120 0.42 -16.11 -18.39
N ALA A 121 1.44 -16.89 -18.03
CA ALA A 121 2.82 -16.65 -18.45
C ALA A 121 2.96 -16.66 -19.98
N VAL A 122 2.33 -17.60 -20.65
CA VAL A 122 2.32 -17.67 -22.14
C VAL A 122 1.59 -16.48 -22.75
N LEU A 123 0.43 -16.10 -22.20
CA LEU A 123 -0.34 -14.94 -22.64
C LEU A 123 0.47 -13.63 -22.51
N LEU A 124 1.26 -13.50 -21.45
CA LEU A 124 2.15 -12.37 -21.22
C LEU A 124 3.41 -12.39 -22.12
N GLY A 125 3.59 -13.45 -22.91
CA GLY A 125 4.66 -13.54 -23.91
C GLY A 125 5.89 -14.35 -23.50
N ALA A 126 5.85 -15.07 -22.35
CA ALA A 126 6.95 -15.94 -21.94
C ALA A 126 7.11 -17.13 -22.89
N LYS A 127 8.34 -17.39 -23.37
CA LYS A 127 8.70 -18.50 -24.26
C LYS A 127 10.04 -19.09 -23.83
N GLY A 128 10.25 -20.38 -24.18
CA GLY A 128 11.51 -21.06 -23.95
C GLY A 128 11.98 -20.98 -22.49
N GLU A 129 13.25 -20.64 -22.28
CA GLU A 129 13.88 -20.54 -20.96
C GLU A 129 13.20 -19.52 -20.04
N MET A 130 12.74 -18.39 -20.58
CA MET A 130 12.00 -17.37 -19.85
C MET A 130 10.69 -17.94 -19.25
N LEU A 131 9.99 -18.82 -19.98
CA LEU A 131 8.80 -19.48 -19.47
C LEU A 131 9.13 -20.42 -18.30
N GLU A 132 10.24 -21.15 -18.39
CA GLU A 132 10.67 -22.04 -17.29
C GLU A 132 10.98 -21.24 -16.02
N TYR A 133 11.73 -20.15 -16.12
CA TYR A 133 12.01 -19.27 -14.97
C TYR A 133 10.72 -18.67 -14.39
N ALA A 134 9.82 -18.18 -15.23
CA ALA A 134 8.54 -17.64 -14.79
C ALA A 134 7.69 -18.69 -14.04
N LEU A 135 7.67 -19.93 -14.52
CA LEU A 135 6.92 -21.01 -13.87
C LEU A 135 7.55 -21.46 -12.55
N ARG A 136 8.88 -21.56 -12.47
CA ARG A 136 9.59 -21.95 -11.24
C ARG A 136 9.39 -20.89 -10.15
N TYR A 137 9.64 -19.63 -10.48
CA TYR A 137 9.44 -18.51 -9.58
C TYR A 137 7.96 -18.36 -9.15
N GLY A 138 7.06 -18.35 -10.12
CA GLY A 138 5.64 -18.16 -9.90
C GLY A 138 4.99 -19.25 -9.05
N ARG A 139 5.40 -20.52 -9.20
CA ARG A 139 4.89 -21.62 -8.36
C ARG A 139 5.19 -21.41 -6.88
N ILE A 140 6.41 -21.02 -6.53
CA ILE A 140 6.80 -20.79 -5.14
C ILE A 140 6.03 -19.61 -4.55
N LEU A 141 5.92 -18.49 -5.29
CA LEU A 141 5.18 -17.33 -4.84
C LEU A 141 3.67 -17.58 -4.75
N LEU A 142 3.08 -18.39 -5.63
CA LEU A 142 1.67 -18.72 -5.53
C LEU A 142 1.35 -19.63 -4.33
N VAL A 143 2.27 -20.54 -3.97
CA VAL A 143 2.15 -21.31 -2.72
C VAL A 143 2.25 -20.37 -1.50
N SER A 144 3.01 -19.29 -1.57
CA SER A 144 3.15 -18.33 -0.48
C SER A 144 2.01 -17.31 -0.38
N VAL A 145 1.06 -17.28 -1.31
CA VAL A 145 -0.06 -16.31 -1.33
C VAL A 145 -0.83 -16.23 -0.01
N PRO A 146 -1.17 -17.32 0.68
CA PRO A 146 -1.86 -17.21 1.98
C PRO A 146 -1.06 -16.42 3.01
N THR A 147 0.26 -16.63 3.08
CA THR A 147 1.14 -15.89 4.00
C THR A 147 1.30 -14.44 3.59
N PHE A 148 1.33 -14.15 2.30
CA PHE A 148 1.37 -12.79 1.76
C PHE A 148 0.09 -11.99 2.05
N ILE A 149 -1.08 -12.62 1.89
CA ILE A 149 -2.37 -12.04 2.27
C ILE A 149 -2.39 -11.71 3.77
N LEU A 150 -1.92 -12.63 4.62
CA LEU A 150 -1.82 -12.40 6.06
C LEU A 150 -0.88 -11.25 6.40
N GLN A 151 0.30 -11.19 5.78
CA GLN A 151 1.27 -10.11 6.00
C GLN A 151 0.67 -8.74 5.70
N ASN A 152 -0.02 -8.61 4.56
CA ASN A 152 -0.68 -7.36 4.17
C ASN A 152 -1.84 -7.00 5.12
N MET A 153 -2.62 -8.00 5.53
CA MET A 153 -3.72 -7.81 6.48
C MET A 153 -3.22 -7.34 7.85
N PHE A 154 -2.14 -7.92 8.36
CA PHE A 154 -1.60 -7.56 9.67
C PHE A 154 -1.04 -6.14 9.73
N GLN A 155 -0.64 -5.51 8.61
CA GLN A 155 -0.21 -4.11 8.61
C GLN A 155 -1.28 -3.18 9.23
N SER A 156 -2.56 -3.40 8.92
CA SER A 156 -3.67 -2.64 9.50
C SER A 156 -4.08 -3.15 10.89
N PHE A 157 -4.06 -4.47 11.09
CA PHE A 157 -4.50 -5.05 12.37
C PHE A 157 -3.56 -4.81 13.52
N PHE A 158 -2.26 -4.67 13.31
CA PHE A 158 -1.34 -4.25 14.37
C PHE A 158 -1.67 -2.86 14.91
N VAL A 159 -2.12 -1.96 14.06
CA VAL A 159 -2.53 -0.61 14.46
C VAL A 159 -3.82 -0.66 15.29
N THR A 160 -4.81 -1.41 14.82
CA THR A 160 -6.08 -1.62 15.53
C THR A 160 -5.89 -2.36 16.87
N ALA A 161 -4.87 -3.21 16.96
CA ALA A 161 -4.47 -3.90 18.19
C ALA A 161 -3.67 -3.03 19.15
N GLU A 162 -3.48 -1.74 18.88
CA GLU A 162 -2.67 -0.80 19.67
C GLU A 162 -1.18 -1.19 19.74
N LYS A 163 -0.67 -1.86 18.69
CA LYS A 163 0.72 -2.36 18.60
C LYS A 163 1.44 -1.92 17.32
N PRO A 164 1.41 -0.63 16.92
CA PRO A 164 2.05 -0.18 15.69
C PRO A 164 3.58 -0.42 15.70
N ASN A 165 4.24 -0.27 16.84
CA ASN A 165 5.67 -0.55 16.98
C ASN A 165 6.00 -2.04 16.74
N LEU A 166 5.12 -2.96 17.18
CA LEU A 166 5.29 -4.39 16.90
C LEU A 166 5.10 -4.67 15.41
N GLY A 167 4.11 -4.04 14.78
CA GLY A 167 3.90 -4.13 13.34
C GLY A 167 5.13 -3.66 12.55
N PHE A 168 5.71 -2.53 12.94
CA PHE A 168 6.97 -2.05 12.37
C PHE A 168 8.12 -3.06 12.56
N ALA A 169 8.33 -3.57 13.78
CA ALA A 169 9.38 -4.54 14.06
C ALA A 169 9.23 -5.85 13.26
N VAL A 170 7.99 -6.35 13.11
CA VAL A 170 7.69 -7.53 12.31
C VAL A 170 7.98 -7.28 10.81
N THR A 171 7.60 -6.11 10.28
CA THR A 171 7.87 -5.75 8.89
C THR A 171 9.37 -5.61 8.64
N VAL A 172 10.11 -4.96 9.54
CA VAL A 172 11.57 -4.87 9.46
C VAL A 172 12.20 -6.27 9.53
N GLY A 173 11.75 -7.10 10.46
CA GLY A 173 12.22 -8.48 10.58
C GLY A 173 11.99 -9.29 9.31
N ALA A 174 10.80 -9.19 8.70
CA ALA A 174 10.48 -9.84 7.43
C ALA A 174 11.38 -9.34 6.29
N GLY A 175 11.52 -8.02 6.13
CA GLY A 175 12.33 -7.44 5.07
C GLY A 175 13.83 -7.74 5.21
N VAL A 176 14.37 -7.68 6.45
CA VAL A 176 15.76 -8.09 6.70
C VAL A 176 15.95 -9.58 6.40
N THR A 177 15.01 -10.43 6.78
CA THR A 177 15.04 -11.86 6.45
C THR A 177 15.08 -12.07 4.94
N ASN A 178 14.24 -11.35 4.16
CA ASN A 178 14.27 -11.41 2.71
C ASN A 178 15.64 -11.01 2.16
N MET A 179 16.14 -9.80 2.49
CA MET A 179 17.42 -9.31 2.00
C MET A 179 18.60 -10.25 2.33
N VAL A 180 18.65 -10.78 3.55
CA VAL A 180 19.72 -11.73 3.96
C VAL A 180 19.62 -13.03 3.16
N LEU A 181 18.40 -13.58 3.01
CA LEU A 181 18.19 -14.81 2.27
C LEU A 181 18.44 -14.64 0.76
N ASP A 182 18.14 -13.48 0.17
CA ASP A 182 18.49 -13.18 -1.23
C ASP A 182 20.00 -13.23 -1.44
N VAL A 183 20.76 -12.58 -0.56
CA VAL A 183 22.23 -12.62 -0.64
C VAL A 183 22.75 -14.06 -0.46
N VAL A 184 22.19 -14.81 0.48
CA VAL A 184 22.65 -16.20 0.76
C VAL A 184 22.22 -17.16 -0.34
N LEU A 185 20.91 -17.22 -0.67
CA LEU A 185 20.37 -18.21 -1.59
C LEU A 185 20.71 -17.90 -3.04
N VAL A 186 20.60 -16.62 -3.43
CA VAL A 186 20.85 -16.20 -4.81
C VAL A 186 22.33 -15.86 -5.02
N GLY A 187 22.92 -15.04 -4.13
CA GLY A 187 24.29 -14.56 -4.28
C GLY A 187 25.35 -15.61 -3.97
N LEU A 188 25.24 -16.35 -2.84
CA LEU A 188 26.26 -17.29 -2.40
C LEU A 188 26.00 -18.72 -2.89
N LEU A 189 24.75 -19.20 -2.85
CA LEU A 189 24.40 -20.57 -3.24
C LEU A 189 24.01 -20.70 -4.71
N GLY A 190 23.79 -19.60 -5.43
CA GLY A 190 23.48 -19.61 -6.86
C GLY A 190 22.13 -20.24 -7.22
N TRP A 191 21.14 -20.19 -6.31
CA TRP A 191 19.81 -20.81 -6.52
C TRP A 191 18.91 -20.03 -7.49
N SER A 192 19.46 -19.11 -8.25
CA SER A 192 18.74 -18.37 -9.30
C SER A 192 17.37 -17.80 -8.82
N VAL A 193 16.32 -17.88 -9.65
CA VAL A 193 14.98 -17.36 -9.34
C VAL A 193 14.29 -18.11 -8.19
N GLU A 194 14.57 -19.40 -8.03
CA GLU A 194 14.04 -20.19 -6.93
C GLU A 194 14.52 -19.68 -5.57
N GLY A 195 15.80 -19.30 -5.50
CA GLY A 195 16.38 -18.71 -4.28
C GLY A 195 15.65 -17.42 -3.88
N ALA A 196 15.42 -16.52 -4.83
CA ALA A 196 14.69 -15.27 -4.60
C ALA A 196 13.22 -15.54 -4.18
N ALA A 197 12.53 -16.47 -4.84
CA ALA A 197 11.16 -16.84 -4.48
C ALA A 197 11.07 -17.45 -3.07
N ILE A 198 12.03 -18.30 -2.69
CA ILE A 198 12.09 -18.90 -1.33
C ILE A 198 12.41 -17.84 -0.29
N ALA A 199 13.32 -16.91 -0.55
CA ALA A 199 13.63 -15.79 0.34
C ALA A 199 12.38 -14.96 0.62
N THR A 200 11.64 -14.62 -0.43
CA THR A 200 10.35 -13.91 -0.35
C THR A 200 9.32 -14.72 0.45
N PHE A 201 9.19 -16.02 0.20
CA PHE A 201 8.25 -16.88 0.92
C PHE A 201 8.57 -16.94 2.42
N ILE A 202 9.84 -17.14 2.79
CA ILE A 202 10.23 -17.17 4.21
C ILE A 202 9.97 -15.82 4.87
N SER A 203 10.27 -14.72 4.21
CA SER A 203 9.98 -13.39 4.73
C SER A 203 8.48 -13.17 4.96
N GLN A 204 7.63 -13.67 4.07
CA GLN A 204 6.17 -13.64 4.21
C GLN A 204 5.67 -14.53 5.37
N ILE A 205 6.35 -15.63 5.69
CA ILE A 205 6.07 -16.42 6.90
C ILE A 205 6.38 -15.57 8.15
N VAL A 206 7.50 -14.87 8.17
CA VAL A 206 7.84 -13.96 9.28
C VAL A 206 6.80 -12.85 9.42
N GLY A 207 6.41 -12.22 8.32
CA GLY A 207 5.44 -11.11 8.32
C GLY A 207 3.98 -11.52 8.54
N GLY A 208 3.59 -12.73 8.12
CA GLY A 208 2.20 -13.20 8.13
C GLY A 208 1.89 -14.27 9.16
N VAL A 209 2.77 -15.26 9.37
CA VAL A 209 2.49 -16.39 10.26
C VAL A 209 2.90 -16.12 11.72
N LEU A 210 4.05 -15.48 11.96
CA LEU A 210 4.47 -15.16 13.33
C LEU A 210 3.45 -14.27 14.07
N PRO A 211 2.83 -13.26 13.46
CA PRO A 211 1.76 -12.51 14.11
C PRO A 211 0.58 -13.39 14.57
N VAL A 212 0.23 -14.45 13.84
CA VAL A 212 -0.84 -15.36 14.26
C VAL A 212 -0.53 -15.97 15.63
N PHE A 213 0.70 -16.45 15.83
CA PHE A 213 1.12 -17.00 17.12
C PHE A 213 1.11 -15.96 18.23
N TYR A 214 1.49 -14.72 17.93
CA TYR A 214 1.39 -13.62 18.89
C TYR A 214 -0.06 -13.40 19.34
N PHE A 215 -1.02 -13.30 18.42
CA PHE A 215 -2.42 -13.06 18.74
C PHE A 215 -3.15 -14.29 19.33
N LEU A 216 -2.64 -15.51 19.09
CA LEU A 216 -3.12 -16.74 19.73
C LEU A 216 -2.72 -16.82 21.20
N ASN A 217 -1.60 -16.22 21.57
CA ASN A 217 -1.13 -16.23 22.95
C ASN A 217 -2.07 -15.40 23.83
N ARG A 218 -2.71 -16.05 24.80
CA ARG A 218 -3.66 -15.42 25.74
C ARG A 218 -3.03 -14.35 26.64
N ASN A 219 -1.72 -14.43 26.85
CA ASN A 219 -0.97 -13.51 27.70
C ASN A 219 -0.41 -12.31 26.92
N ASN A 220 -0.74 -12.16 25.63
CA ASN A 220 -0.30 -11.01 24.86
C ASN A 220 -0.92 -9.72 25.43
N THR A 221 -0.21 -8.62 25.30
CA THR A 221 -0.61 -7.31 25.82
C THR A 221 -1.38 -6.48 24.78
N SER A 222 -1.87 -7.09 23.70
CA SER A 222 -2.62 -6.39 22.67
C SER A 222 -4.10 -6.26 23.04
N ARG A 223 -4.77 -5.32 22.38
CA ARG A 223 -6.20 -5.14 22.55
C ARG A 223 -7.02 -6.26 21.90
N LEU A 224 -6.48 -6.90 20.85
CA LEU A 224 -7.13 -7.96 20.10
C LEU A 224 -6.53 -9.33 20.43
N HIS A 225 -7.41 -10.33 20.46
CA HIS A 225 -7.04 -11.73 20.65
C HIS A 225 -7.79 -12.62 19.67
N LEU A 226 -7.12 -13.69 19.20
CA LEU A 226 -7.78 -14.69 18.39
C LEU A 226 -8.69 -15.56 19.26
N LYS A 227 -9.95 -15.66 18.86
CA LYS A 227 -11.00 -16.47 19.46
C LYS A 227 -11.74 -17.29 18.39
N ARG A 228 -12.78 -17.99 18.80
CA ARG A 228 -13.64 -18.69 17.84
C ARG A 228 -14.29 -17.67 16.90
N PRO A 229 -14.13 -17.80 15.57
CA PRO A 229 -14.77 -16.92 14.62
C PRO A 229 -16.28 -17.14 14.63
N LEU A 230 -17.06 -16.06 14.74
CA LEU A 230 -18.50 -16.09 14.48
C LEU A 230 -18.71 -15.75 13.00
N TYR A 231 -19.16 -16.71 12.22
CA TYR A 231 -19.43 -16.47 10.81
C TYR A 231 -20.60 -15.46 10.68
N ASN A 232 -20.31 -14.35 10.00
CA ASN A 232 -21.29 -13.34 9.68
C ASN A 232 -21.03 -12.80 8.26
N GLY A 233 -21.79 -13.30 7.29
CA GLY A 233 -21.61 -12.93 5.89
C GLY A 233 -21.86 -11.45 5.61
N ARG A 234 -22.75 -10.78 6.37
CA ARG A 234 -22.98 -9.33 6.23
C ARG A 234 -21.78 -8.50 6.66
N VAL A 235 -21.13 -8.91 7.75
CA VAL A 235 -19.90 -8.25 8.23
C VAL A 235 -18.76 -8.46 7.26
N LEU A 236 -18.61 -9.66 6.73
CA LEU A 236 -17.61 -9.97 5.72
C LEU A 236 -17.83 -9.15 4.44
N TRP A 237 -19.05 -9.12 3.93
CA TRP A 237 -19.40 -8.28 2.77
C TRP A 237 -19.12 -6.81 3.02
N LYS A 238 -19.52 -6.30 4.20
CA LYS A 238 -19.24 -4.92 4.60
C LYS A 238 -17.73 -4.63 4.66
N ALA A 239 -16.92 -5.57 5.14
CA ALA A 239 -15.46 -5.43 5.15
C ALA A 239 -14.88 -5.40 3.72
N CYS A 240 -15.35 -6.27 2.83
CA CYS A 240 -14.92 -6.28 1.43
C CYS A 240 -15.28 -4.96 0.72
N VAL A 241 -16.50 -4.47 0.89
CA VAL A 241 -16.92 -3.17 0.33
C VAL A 241 -16.10 -2.03 0.93
N ASN A 242 -15.86 -2.06 2.24
CA ASN A 242 -15.11 -1.01 2.93
C ASN A 242 -13.62 -0.99 2.54
N GLY A 243 -13.03 -2.14 2.23
CA GLY A 243 -11.64 -2.26 1.76
C GLY A 243 -11.48 -2.27 0.24
N SER A 244 -12.58 -2.16 -0.53
CA SER A 244 -12.52 -2.22 -2.00
C SER A 244 -11.75 -1.06 -2.63
N SER A 245 -11.58 0.06 -1.92
CA SER A 245 -10.71 1.17 -2.31
C SER A 245 -9.26 0.74 -2.56
N GLU A 246 -8.73 -0.18 -1.76
CA GLU A 246 -7.38 -0.73 -1.94
C GLU A 246 -7.29 -1.62 -3.19
N LEU A 247 -8.31 -2.45 -3.43
CA LEU A 247 -8.40 -3.27 -4.63
C LEU A 247 -8.45 -2.39 -5.88
N MET A 248 -9.31 -1.36 -5.87
CA MET A 248 -9.43 -0.40 -6.98
C MET A 248 -8.11 0.32 -7.24
N THR A 249 -7.43 0.78 -6.20
CA THR A 249 -6.14 1.47 -6.33
C THR A 249 -5.09 0.58 -6.99
N ASN A 250 -4.91 -0.65 -6.52
CA ASN A 250 -3.89 -1.55 -7.05
C ASN A 250 -4.18 -2.02 -8.49
N LEU A 251 -5.44 -2.33 -8.81
CA LEU A 251 -5.84 -2.65 -10.19
C LEU A 251 -5.62 -1.48 -11.14
N SER A 252 -6.01 -0.27 -10.71
CA SER A 252 -5.87 0.95 -11.49
C SER A 252 -4.40 1.28 -11.78
N MET A 253 -3.53 1.13 -10.77
CA MET A 253 -2.09 1.41 -10.93
C MET A 253 -1.46 0.59 -12.06
N SER A 254 -1.81 -0.68 -12.19
CA SER A 254 -1.30 -1.55 -13.26
C SER A 254 -1.72 -1.05 -14.64
N LEU A 255 -3.00 -0.71 -14.83
CA LEU A 255 -3.53 -0.20 -16.11
C LEU A 255 -2.94 1.16 -16.45
N VAL A 256 -2.90 2.06 -15.48
CA VAL A 256 -2.36 3.41 -15.65
C VAL A 256 -0.87 3.37 -16.00
N ASN A 257 -0.10 2.47 -15.38
CA ASN A 257 1.32 2.28 -15.69
C ASN A 257 1.55 1.90 -17.16
N ILE A 258 0.69 1.03 -17.71
CA ILE A 258 0.75 0.65 -19.14
C ILE A 258 0.50 1.89 -20.02
N LEU A 259 -0.50 2.71 -19.67
CA LEU A 259 -0.82 3.93 -20.44
C LEU A 259 0.31 4.97 -20.35
N TYR A 260 0.92 5.15 -19.17
CA TYR A 260 2.08 6.04 -19.05
C TYR A 260 3.23 5.60 -19.93
N ASN A 261 3.60 4.32 -19.88
CA ASN A 261 4.68 3.79 -20.72
C ASN A 261 4.35 3.95 -22.23
N TYR A 262 3.11 3.73 -22.63
CA TYR A 262 2.69 3.96 -24.03
C TYR A 262 2.87 5.42 -24.45
N GLN A 263 2.40 6.38 -23.66
CA GLN A 263 2.55 7.80 -23.96
C GLN A 263 4.02 8.26 -23.91
N LEU A 264 4.79 7.76 -22.95
CA LEU A 264 6.21 8.10 -22.84
C LEU A 264 7.01 7.61 -24.04
N LEU A 265 6.76 6.38 -24.49
CA LEU A 265 7.38 5.84 -25.71
C LEU A 265 7.01 6.69 -26.94
N ARG A 266 5.78 7.18 -27.02
CA ARG A 266 5.31 8.02 -28.13
C ARG A 266 5.96 9.41 -28.15
N PHE A 267 6.13 10.07 -26.99
CA PHE A 267 6.56 11.47 -26.91
C PHE A 267 8.06 11.64 -26.62
N ALA A 268 8.72 10.68 -25.99
CA ALA A 268 10.13 10.78 -25.58
C ALA A 268 10.93 9.48 -25.77
N GLY A 269 10.36 8.46 -26.41
CA GLY A 269 11.05 7.21 -26.66
C GLY A 269 11.49 6.49 -25.36
N GLU A 270 12.61 5.77 -25.43
CA GLU A 270 13.15 5.00 -24.31
C GLU A 270 13.56 5.90 -23.13
N ASP A 271 14.04 7.11 -23.40
CA ASP A 271 14.48 8.08 -22.39
C ASP A 271 13.30 8.51 -21.49
N GLY A 272 12.10 8.68 -22.07
CA GLY A 272 10.90 8.98 -21.32
C GLY A 272 10.55 7.86 -20.32
N VAL A 273 10.64 6.61 -20.75
CA VAL A 273 10.37 5.44 -19.90
C VAL A 273 11.44 5.31 -18.81
N ALA A 274 12.71 5.54 -19.13
CA ALA A 274 13.80 5.52 -18.16
C ALA A 274 13.63 6.61 -17.09
N ALA A 275 13.32 7.84 -17.51
CA ALA A 275 13.03 8.96 -16.60
C ALA A 275 11.85 8.63 -15.67
N TYR A 276 10.78 8.04 -16.19
CA TYR A 276 9.62 7.62 -15.40
C TYR A 276 9.97 6.56 -14.36
N GLY A 277 10.81 5.59 -14.70
CA GLY A 277 11.31 4.58 -13.76
C GLY A 277 11.98 5.23 -12.55
N VAL A 278 12.88 6.20 -12.76
CA VAL A 278 13.54 6.95 -11.69
C VAL A 278 12.54 7.69 -10.81
N ILE A 279 11.58 8.37 -11.45
CA ILE A 279 10.53 9.12 -10.73
C ILE A 279 9.69 8.18 -9.88
N MET A 280 9.32 7.02 -10.38
CA MET A 280 8.49 6.04 -9.64
C MET A 280 9.19 5.54 -8.38
N TYR A 281 10.49 5.20 -8.45
CA TYR A 281 11.22 4.79 -7.25
C TYR A 281 11.22 5.85 -6.15
N ALA A 282 11.43 7.11 -6.52
CA ALA A 282 11.36 8.19 -5.56
C ALA A 282 9.91 8.46 -5.08
N ALA A 283 8.94 8.47 -5.99
CA ALA A 283 7.54 8.70 -5.66
C ALA A 283 6.99 7.69 -4.65
N PHE A 284 7.38 6.40 -4.74
CA PHE A 284 6.98 5.40 -3.75
C PHE A 284 7.36 5.77 -2.33
N LEU A 285 8.53 6.38 -2.11
CA LEU A 285 8.96 6.83 -0.78
C LEU A 285 8.09 7.98 -0.26
N PHE A 286 7.74 8.95 -1.12
CA PHE A 286 6.89 10.08 -0.72
C PHE A 286 5.45 9.64 -0.46
N VAL A 287 4.90 8.78 -1.32
CA VAL A 287 3.55 8.20 -1.15
C VAL A 287 3.47 7.37 0.12
N ALA A 288 4.52 6.60 0.46
CA ALA A 288 4.58 5.77 1.65
C ALA A 288 4.34 6.57 2.95
N VAL A 289 4.77 7.83 3.01
CA VAL A 289 4.53 8.71 4.18
C VAL A 289 3.02 8.97 4.34
N PHE A 290 2.32 9.34 3.27
CA PHE A 290 0.89 9.62 3.31
C PHE A 290 0.06 8.38 3.59
N VAL A 291 0.41 7.24 2.96
CA VAL A 291 -0.25 5.95 3.21
C VAL A 291 -0.02 5.50 4.65
N GLY A 292 1.22 5.59 5.15
CA GLY A 292 1.54 5.22 6.52
C GLY A 292 0.80 6.06 7.56
N TYR A 293 0.67 7.39 7.31
CA TYR A 293 -0.15 8.27 8.14
C TYR A 293 -1.63 7.83 8.12
N SER A 294 -2.16 7.58 6.94
CA SER A 294 -3.57 7.23 6.75
C SER A 294 -3.92 5.89 7.40
N VAL A 295 -3.09 4.87 7.21
CA VAL A 295 -3.25 3.55 7.86
C VAL A 295 -3.13 3.66 9.38
N GLY A 296 -2.20 4.50 9.87
CA GLY A 296 -1.99 4.70 11.30
C GLY A 296 -3.13 5.43 11.99
N SER A 297 -3.75 6.42 11.33
CA SER A 297 -4.84 7.23 11.90
C SER A 297 -6.22 6.59 11.76
N ALA A 298 -6.44 5.75 10.77
CA ALA A 298 -7.76 5.17 10.48
C ALA A 298 -8.39 4.40 11.66
N PRO A 299 -7.71 3.51 12.39
CA PRO A 299 -8.30 2.83 13.54
C PRO A 299 -8.67 3.76 14.69
N ILE A 300 -7.94 4.87 14.87
CA ILE A 300 -8.26 5.87 15.90
C ILE A 300 -9.59 6.55 15.56
N VAL A 301 -9.73 6.99 14.31
CA VAL A 301 -10.98 7.60 13.82
C VAL A 301 -12.14 6.62 13.93
N GLY A 302 -11.96 5.37 13.48
CA GLY A 302 -12.96 4.32 13.55
C GLY A 302 -13.40 4.00 14.98
N TYR A 303 -12.47 3.94 15.93
CA TYR A 303 -12.76 3.73 17.33
C TYR A 303 -13.64 4.85 17.91
N HIS A 304 -13.25 6.12 17.75
CA HIS A 304 -14.00 7.24 18.28
C HIS A 304 -15.37 7.41 17.60
N TYR A 305 -15.45 7.09 16.30
CA TYR A 305 -16.72 7.02 15.62
C TYR A 305 -17.66 5.96 16.21
N GLY A 306 -17.15 4.74 16.45
CA GLY A 306 -17.89 3.67 17.13
C GLY A 306 -18.31 4.03 18.56
N ALA A 307 -17.45 4.73 19.29
CA ALA A 307 -17.71 5.25 20.63
C ALA A 307 -18.67 6.46 20.65
N ARG A 308 -19.12 6.93 19.48
CA ARG A 308 -19.95 8.14 19.31
C ARG A 308 -19.32 9.41 19.90
N ASN A 309 -18.01 9.44 20.00
CA ASN A 309 -17.24 10.61 20.46
C ASN A 309 -16.98 11.57 19.30
N ARG A 310 -18.01 12.35 18.95
CA ARG A 310 -17.97 13.30 17.82
C ARG A 310 -16.89 14.37 17.99
N SER A 311 -16.70 14.86 19.21
CA SER A 311 -15.68 15.87 19.50
C SER A 311 -14.27 15.38 19.14
N GLU A 312 -13.95 14.14 19.46
CA GLU A 312 -12.63 13.59 19.13
C GLU A 312 -12.51 13.26 17.63
N VAL A 313 -13.58 12.81 16.96
CA VAL A 313 -13.57 12.63 15.49
C VAL A 313 -13.35 13.97 14.80
N HIS A 314 -13.99 15.04 15.27
CA HIS A 314 -13.77 16.42 14.77
C HIS A 314 -12.33 16.87 14.98
N ASN A 315 -11.78 16.68 16.19
CA ASN A 315 -10.39 16.99 16.53
C ASN A 315 -9.42 16.26 15.59
N LEU A 316 -9.58 14.94 15.42
CA LEU A 316 -8.76 14.10 14.55
C LEU A 316 -8.86 14.51 13.07
N TYR A 317 -10.05 14.86 12.59
CA TYR A 317 -10.27 15.34 11.23
C TYR A 317 -9.48 16.63 10.96
N GLY A 318 -9.67 17.65 11.79
CA GLY A 318 -8.99 18.95 11.64
C GLY A 318 -7.47 18.82 11.77
N MET A 319 -7.03 18.06 12.79
CA MET A 319 -5.60 17.82 13.04
C MET A 319 -4.94 17.07 11.89
N SER A 320 -5.60 16.06 11.34
CA SER A 320 -5.07 15.26 10.23
C SER A 320 -4.95 16.08 8.96
N LEU A 321 -5.95 16.88 8.60
CA LEU A 321 -5.85 17.75 7.42
C LEU A 321 -4.69 18.74 7.53
N ARG A 322 -4.47 19.30 8.72
CA ARG A 322 -3.35 20.19 8.99
C ARG A 322 -2.00 19.47 8.85
N LEU A 323 -1.85 18.32 9.51
CA LEU A 323 -0.60 17.54 9.47
C LEU A 323 -0.27 17.05 8.05
N ILE A 324 -1.29 16.62 7.28
CA ILE A 324 -1.12 16.23 5.88
C ILE A 324 -0.64 17.40 5.04
N GLY A 325 -1.20 18.60 5.26
CA GLY A 325 -0.74 19.81 4.59
C GLY A 325 0.71 20.16 4.92
N GLU A 326 1.07 20.13 6.20
CA GLU A 326 2.45 20.33 6.65
C GLU A 326 3.41 19.30 6.03
N MET A 327 3.05 18.00 6.06
CA MET A 327 3.83 16.94 5.42
C MET A 327 3.92 17.13 3.91
N ALA A 328 2.83 17.51 3.23
CA ALA A 328 2.82 17.74 1.79
C ALA A 328 3.79 18.84 1.39
N VAL A 329 3.81 19.96 2.12
CA VAL A 329 4.75 21.05 1.88
C VAL A 329 6.19 20.62 2.13
N VAL A 330 6.46 19.97 3.28
CA VAL A 330 7.81 19.50 3.63
C VAL A 330 8.34 18.49 2.62
N LEU A 331 7.50 17.50 2.25
CA LEU A 331 7.87 16.47 1.28
C LEU A 331 8.08 17.06 -0.12
N THR A 332 7.25 18.00 -0.57
CA THR A 332 7.42 18.64 -1.87
C THR A 332 8.68 19.47 -1.92
N ILE A 333 8.95 20.28 -0.89
CA ILE A 333 10.18 21.05 -0.80
C ILE A 333 11.38 20.09 -0.76
N GLY A 334 11.34 19.05 0.08
CA GLY A 334 12.38 18.04 0.15
C GLY A 334 12.61 17.35 -1.18
N ALA A 335 11.53 16.97 -1.90
CA ALA A 335 11.62 16.42 -3.24
C ALA A 335 12.33 17.37 -4.19
N MET A 336 11.93 18.66 -4.23
CA MET A 336 12.54 19.66 -5.14
C MET A 336 14.04 19.83 -4.90
N PHE A 337 14.49 19.74 -3.63
CA PHE A 337 15.92 19.78 -3.31
C PHE A 337 16.65 18.47 -3.68
N LEU A 338 16.02 17.31 -3.51
CA LEU A 338 16.65 16.00 -3.74
C LEU A 338 16.61 15.57 -5.21
N ILE A 339 15.73 16.14 -6.04
CA ILE A 339 15.57 15.75 -7.45
C ILE A 339 16.88 15.73 -8.23
N PRO A 340 17.73 16.77 -8.20
CA PRO A 340 18.97 16.76 -8.97
C PRO A 340 19.94 15.66 -8.53
N GLN A 341 20.00 15.38 -7.21
CA GLN A 341 20.88 14.35 -6.65
C GLN A 341 20.38 12.94 -7.03
N VAL A 342 19.08 12.71 -6.88
CA VAL A 342 18.44 11.42 -7.25
C VAL A 342 18.59 11.18 -8.75
N ALA A 343 18.25 12.15 -9.59
CA ALA A 343 18.41 12.03 -11.03
C ALA A 343 19.87 11.76 -11.42
N ARG A 344 20.84 12.50 -10.84
CA ARG A 344 22.26 12.28 -11.09
C ARG A 344 22.73 10.87 -10.66
N PHE A 345 22.22 10.36 -9.55
CA PHE A 345 22.57 9.02 -9.08
C PHE A 345 22.13 7.92 -10.07
N PHE A 346 20.92 8.04 -10.64
CA PHE A 346 20.38 7.02 -11.53
C PHE A 346 20.79 7.18 -13.00
N VAL A 347 20.82 8.43 -13.50
CA VAL A 347 20.99 8.74 -14.93
C VAL A 347 22.09 9.76 -15.21
N GLY A 348 23.01 9.97 -14.28
CA GLY A 348 24.12 10.93 -14.41
C GLY A 348 25.15 10.59 -15.51
N TYR A 349 25.09 9.42 -16.07
CA TYR A 349 25.90 8.99 -17.21
C TYR A 349 25.45 9.60 -18.54
N ASP A 350 24.21 10.10 -18.63
CA ASP A 350 23.64 10.72 -19.82
C ASP A 350 23.11 12.14 -19.50
N PRO A 351 23.76 13.20 -20.04
CA PRO A 351 23.37 14.58 -19.74
C PRO A 351 21.96 14.96 -20.24
N GLU A 352 21.52 14.42 -21.38
CA GLU A 352 20.19 14.73 -21.94
C GLU A 352 19.10 14.06 -21.12
N LEU A 353 19.26 12.79 -20.79
CA LEU A 353 18.36 12.05 -19.92
C LEU A 353 18.31 12.65 -18.51
N LEU A 354 19.44 13.17 -17.99
CA LEU A 354 19.49 13.85 -16.69
C LEU A 354 18.63 15.13 -16.68
N VAL A 355 18.70 15.94 -17.75
CA VAL A 355 17.89 17.15 -17.90
C VAL A 355 16.41 16.79 -18.00
N LEU A 356 16.07 15.80 -18.84
CA LEU A 356 14.70 15.30 -19.00
C LEU A 356 14.14 14.81 -17.66
N THR A 357 14.87 13.93 -16.95
CA THR A 357 14.48 13.35 -15.67
C THR A 357 14.27 14.44 -14.60
N THR A 358 15.18 15.40 -14.52
CA THR A 358 15.08 16.50 -13.56
C THR A 358 13.84 17.36 -13.82
N ARG A 359 13.57 17.72 -15.09
CA ARG A 359 12.35 18.46 -15.49
C ARG A 359 11.09 17.68 -15.19
N ALA A 360 11.06 16.43 -15.63
CA ALA A 360 9.94 15.50 -15.43
C ALA A 360 9.58 15.34 -13.95
N PHE A 361 10.59 15.13 -13.10
CA PHE A 361 10.38 14.96 -11.68
C PHE A 361 9.89 16.24 -11.00
N ARG A 362 10.34 17.43 -11.43
CA ARG A 362 9.81 18.71 -10.90
C ARG A 362 8.32 18.85 -11.20
N LEU A 363 7.87 18.52 -12.41
CA LEU A 363 6.46 18.60 -12.80
C LEU A 363 5.62 17.56 -12.06
N TYR A 364 6.10 16.31 -11.99
CA TYR A 364 5.46 15.24 -11.24
C TYR A 364 5.37 15.54 -9.75
N GLY A 365 6.44 16.10 -9.16
CA GLY A 365 6.57 16.39 -7.73
C GLY A 365 5.54 17.41 -7.21
N LEU A 366 4.94 18.21 -8.08
CA LEU A 366 3.83 19.11 -7.70
C LEU A 366 2.61 18.32 -7.18
N SER A 367 2.43 17.07 -7.63
CA SER A 367 1.34 16.21 -7.16
C SER A 367 1.44 15.90 -5.66
N PHE A 368 2.64 15.90 -5.07
CA PHE A 368 2.83 15.62 -3.64
C PHE A 368 2.13 16.64 -2.73
N LEU A 369 1.91 17.87 -3.19
CA LEU A 369 1.15 18.88 -2.44
C LEU A 369 -0.32 18.48 -2.22
N ILE A 370 -0.85 17.59 -3.07
CA ILE A 370 -2.29 17.33 -3.16
C ILE A 370 -2.64 15.91 -2.80
N MET A 371 -1.82 14.94 -3.26
CA MET A 371 -2.17 13.52 -3.18
C MET A 371 -2.40 13.03 -1.75
N GLY A 372 -1.71 13.60 -0.75
CA GLY A 372 -1.90 13.26 0.65
C GLY A 372 -3.33 13.46 1.14
N TYR A 373 -3.98 14.54 0.71
CA TYR A 373 -5.38 14.82 1.06
C TYR A 373 -6.34 13.77 0.49
N ASN A 374 -6.11 13.35 -0.76
CA ASN A 374 -6.94 12.36 -1.43
C ASN A 374 -6.77 10.96 -0.83
N ILE A 375 -5.53 10.58 -0.51
CA ILE A 375 -5.22 9.31 0.18
C ILE A 375 -5.92 9.29 1.54
N TYR A 376 -5.78 10.36 2.31
CA TYR A 376 -6.43 10.47 3.62
C TYR A 376 -7.96 10.48 3.51
N ALA A 377 -8.54 11.18 2.53
CA ALA A 377 -9.99 11.21 2.34
C ALA A 377 -10.57 9.81 2.14
N SER A 378 -9.96 9.00 1.27
CA SER A 378 -10.35 7.60 1.07
C SER A 378 -10.25 6.81 2.38
N SER A 379 -9.11 6.89 3.07
CA SER A 379 -8.86 6.17 4.33
C SER A 379 -9.79 6.62 5.46
N PHE A 380 -10.12 7.91 5.54
CA PHE A 380 -11.04 8.46 6.53
C PHE A 380 -12.45 7.92 6.35
N PHE A 381 -12.98 7.85 5.13
CA PHE A 381 -14.29 7.26 4.86
C PHE A 381 -14.29 5.74 5.10
N THR A 382 -13.19 5.05 4.81
CA THR A 382 -12.99 3.65 5.20
C THR A 382 -13.09 3.50 6.72
N ALA A 383 -12.43 4.37 7.49
CA ALA A 383 -12.47 4.36 8.96
C ALA A 383 -13.87 4.59 9.53
N LEU A 384 -14.68 5.43 8.89
CA LEU A 384 -16.09 5.65 9.25
C LEU A 384 -17.03 4.50 8.80
N GLY A 385 -16.52 3.52 8.05
CA GLY A 385 -17.30 2.42 7.49
C GLY A 385 -18.11 2.77 6.24
N ASP A 386 -17.81 3.91 5.58
CA ASP A 386 -18.40 4.32 4.29
C ASP A 386 -17.48 3.88 3.13
N GLY A 387 -17.39 2.56 2.93
CA GLY A 387 -16.55 1.97 1.90
C GLY A 387 -16.93 2.38 0.48
N ILE A 388 -18.20 2.70 0.22
CA ILE A 388 -18.65 3.13 -1.11
C ILE A 388 -18.02 4.49 -1.45
N THR A 389 -18.07 5.45 -0.52
CA THR A 389 -17.45 6.77 -0.73
C THR A 389 -15.91 6.64 -0.86
N SER A 390 -15.29 5.80 -0.04
CA SER A 390 -13.85 5.52 -0.14
C SER A 390 -13.48 4.91 -1.50
N ALA A 391 -14.20 3.88 -1.95
CA ALA A 391 -13.98 3.24 -3.24
C ALA A 391 -14.20 4.21 -4.41
N LEU A 392 -15.22 5.07 -4.33
CA LEU A 392 -15.50 6.07 -5.36
C LEU A 392 -14.35 7.08 -5.47
N ILE A 393 -13.84 7.61 -4.35
CA ILE A 393 -12.70 8.52 -4.35
C ILE A 393 -11.48 7.83 -4.96
N SER A 394 -11.18 6.59 -4.55
CA SER A 394 -10.04 5.84 -5.08
C SER A 394 -10.18 5.55 -6.58
N PHE A 395 -11.35 5.11 -7.03
CA PHE A 395 -11.62 4.83 -8.45
C PHE A 395 -11.47 6.08 -9.33
N LEU A 396 -12.10 7.18 -8.94
CA LEU A 396 -12.01 8.43 -9.68
C LEU A 396 -10.57 8.95 -9.73
N ARG A 397 -9.88 8.91 -8.59
CA ARG A 397 -8.50 9.37 -8.45
C ARG A 397 -7.51 8.53 -9.27
N THR A 398 -7.52 7.21 -9.07
CA THR A 398 -6.45 6.34 -9.57
C THR A 398 -6.73 5.78 -10.96
N LEU A 399 -7.98 5.76 -11.41
CA LEU A 399 -8.35 5.28 -12.73
C LEU A 399 -8.87 6.41 -13.61
N LEU A 400 -10.07 6.93 -13.34
CA LEU A 400 -10.77 7.79 -14.28
C LEU A 400 -9.99 9.07 -14.60
N PHE A 401 -9.60 9.83 -13.58
CA PHE A 401 -8.89 11.10 -13.79
C PHE A 401 -7.45 10.89 -14.27
N GLN A 402 -6.78 9.83 -13.83
CA GLN A 402 -5.44 9.49 -14.31
C GLN A 402 -5.47 9.10 -15.81
N VAL A 403 -6.39 8.22 -16.20
CA VAL A 403 -6.55 7.81 -17.61
C VAL A 403 -6.91 9.01 -18.47
N ALA A 404 -7.89 9.82 -18.06
CA ALA A 404 -8.27 11.02 -18.79
C ALA A 404 -7.09 12.00 -18.94
N ALA A 405 -6.38 12.27 -17.84
CA ALA A 405 -5.26 13.21 -17.86
C ALA A 405 -4.10 12.72 -18.73
N VAL A 406 -3.71 11.43 -18.62
CA VAL A 406 -2.59 10.88 -19.38
C VAL A 406 -2.88 10.73 -20.88
N LEU A 407 -4.17 10.68 -21.27
CA LEU A 407 -4.55 10.65 -22.69
C LEU A 407 -4.72 12.06 -23.28
N VAL A 408 -5.24 13.02 -22.50
CA VAL A 408 -5.60 14.35 -23.03
C VAL A 408 -4.44 15.35 -22.90
N LEU A 409 -3.77 15.42 -21.76
CA LEU A 409 -2.74 16.45 -21.54
C LEU A 409 -1.52 16.35 -22.46
N PRO A 410 -1.03 15.16 -22.84
CA PRO A 410 0.09 15.07 -23.78
C PRO A 410 -0.24 15.59 -25.17
N GLU A 411 -1.51 15.52 -25.63
CA GLU A 411 -1.92 16.09 -26.90
C GLU A 411 -1.90 17.64 -26.90
N LEU A 412 -2.02 18.25 -25.71
CA LEU A 412 -2.02 19.71 -25.55
C LEU A 412 -0.64 20.28 -25.20
N LEU A 413 0.13 19.55 -24.37
CA LEU A 413 1.37 20.05 -23.76
C LEU A 413 2.60 19.19 -24.13
N GLY A 414 2.45 18.22 -25.03
CA GLY A 414 3.53 17.29 -25.37
C GLY A 414 3.98 16.47 -24.16
N ILE A 415 5.29 16.23 -24.06
CA ILE A 415 5.88 15.42 -22.96
C ILE A 415 5.61 15.99 -21.56
N ASP A 416 5.53 17.32 -21.41
CA ASP A 416 5.22 17.94 -20.13
C ASP A 416 3.80 17.58 -19.66
N GLY A 417 2.88 17.36 -20.60
CA GLY A 417 1.53 16.89 -20.31
C GLY A 417 1.51 15.50 -19.68
N VAL A 418 2.43 14.61 -20.05
CA VAL A 418 2.56 13.30 -19.42
C VAL A 418 2.95 13.44 -17.93
N TRP A 419 3.92 14.32 -17.65
CA TRP A 419 4.39 14.54 -16.28
C TRP A 419 3.39 15.28 -15.39
N LEU A 420 2.62 16.19 -15.97
CA LEU A 420 1.57 16.93 -15.28
C LEU A 420 0.26 16.14 -15.10
N ALA A 421 0.10 15.02 -15.81
CA ALA A 421 -1.13 14.24 -15.76
C ALA A 421 -1.50 13.78 -14.34
N VAL A 422 -0.51 13.37 -13.53
CA VAL A 422 -0.74 13.01 -12.12
C VAL A 422 -1.25 14.21 -11.33
N THR A 423 -0.61 15.37 -11.49
CA THR A 423 -0.99 16.59 -10.76
C THR A 423 -2.42 17.02 -11.13
N ALA A 424 -2.78 16.97 -12.41
CA ALA A 424 -4.14 17.28 -12.86
C ALA A 424 -5.18 16.29 -12.32
N ALA A 425 -4.87 15.01 -12.35
CA ALA A 425 -5.75 13.97 -11.78
C ALA A 425 -5.95 14.13 -10.27
N GLU A 426 -4.89 14.48 -9.53
CA GLU A 426 -4.96 14.73 -8.09
C GLU A 426 -5.76 16.00 -7.77
N LEU A 427 -5.67 17.06 -8.59
CA LEU A 427 -6.50 18.28 -8.46
C LEU A 427 -7.98 17.99 -8.68
N ALA A 428 -8.30 17.24 -9.73
CA ALA A 428 -9.69 16.82 -9.99
C ALA A 428 -10.23 15.96 -8.85
N SER A 429 -9.42 15.03 -8.33
CA SER A 429 -9.76 14.19 -7.20
C SER A 429 -9.93 15.00 -5.91
N LEU A 430 -9.13 16.05 -5.68
CA LEU A 430 -9.26 16.93 -4.52
C LEU A 430 -10.63 17.62 -4.50
N ALA A 431 -11.12 18.06 -5.64
CA ALA A 431 -12.46 18.64 -5.75
C ALA A 431 -13.55 17.61 -5.36
N VAL A 432 -13.40 16.35 -5.78
CA VAL A 432 -14.31 15.28 -5.38
C VAL A 432 -14.20 15.00 -3.89
N SER A 433 -12.98 14.83 -3.36
CA SER A 433 -12.72 14.57 -1.93
C SER A 433 -13.33 15.67 -1.05
N PHE A 434 -13.16 16.93 -1.42
CA PHE A 434 -13.72 18.07 -0.71
C PHE A 434 -15.26 18.11 -0.77
N THR A 435 -15.83 17.76 -1.91
CA THR A 435 -17.29 17.65 -2.08
C THR A 435 -17.85 16.54 -1.19
N MET A 436 -17.18 15.38 -1.17
CA MET A 436 -17.56 14.25 -0.30
C MET A 436 -17.46 14.62 1.18
N PHE A 437 -16.40 15.30 1.59
CA PHE A 437 -16.26 15.81 2.95
C PHE A 437 -17.40 16.78 3.34
N ARG A 438 -17.89 17.62 2.42
CA ARG A 438 -19.01 18.52 2.69
C ARG A 438 -20.36 17.78 2.75
N GLN A 439 -20.62 16.90 1.81
CA GLN A 439 -21.89 16.19 1.72
C GLN A 439 -22.08 15.16 2.86
N LYS A 440 -21.02 14.41 3.16
CA LYS A 440 -21.06 13.34 4.16
C LYS A 440 -20.99 13.84 5.60
N ASP A 441 -20.57 15.08 5.83
CA ASP A 441 -20.64 15.71 7.15
C ASP A 441 -22.07 15.73 7.72
N ARG A 442 -23.08 15.91 6.87
CA ARG A 442 -24.49 15.83 7.26
C ARG A 442 -24.91 14.46 7.82
N ILE A 443 -24.16 13.40 7.51
CA ILE A 443 -24.44 12.03 7.93
C ILE A 443 -23.59 11.66 9.15
N PHE A 444 -22.31 11.99 9.10
CA PHE A 444 -21.31 11.53 10.06
C PHE A 444 -20.98 12.57 11.14
N HIS A 445 -21.35 13.84 10.94
CA HIS A 445 -21.20 14.95 11.89
C HIS A 445 -19.77 15.12 12.44
N TYR A 446 -18.76 15.10 11.56
CA TYR A 446 -17.36 15.24 11.96
C TYR A 446 -16.79 16.67 11.81
N ARG A 447 -17.55 17.63 11.26
CA ARG A 447 -17.15 19.04 11.10
C ARG A 447 -17.85 20.01 12.03
N SER A 448 -18.99 19.63 12.56
CA SER A 448 -19.76 20.44 13.50
C SER A 448 -19.84 19.76 14.86
N GLU A 449 -19.67 20.53 15.93
CA GLU A 449 -19.96 20.09 17.29
C GLU A 449 -21.44 19.76 17.48
#